data_8c843a4d7d816248a763e52e517bec72
#
_entry.id   8c843a4d7d816248a763e52e517bec72
#
_cell.length_a   1.000
_cell.length_b   1.000
_cell.length_c   1.000
_cell.angle_alpha   90.00
_cell.angle_beta   90.00
_cell.angle_gamma   90.00
#
_symmetry.space_group_name_H-M   'P 1'
#
loop_
_entity.id
_entity.type
_entity.pdbx_description
1 polymer ?
#
loop_
_entity_poly.entity_id
_entity_poly.type
_entity_poly.pdbx_seq_one_letter_code
_entity_poly.pdbx_strand_id
1 'polypeptide(L)'
;MSHQYTYQATLAASEKIRWRVEDIIGGDKQLDFSKPFMPESLAQVESLAFLLPDERRTLNHIRGYGYLCLFGLVEEFILPFVLDHARPQLQGDDYRVRAFLQFASEEAKHIHLFKRFRREFERGFGSDCAVIGPPEEIARVVLAHHPLAVALTILQVEWMTQGHYVESIEDDGQLDPQFKSLLRHHWIEEAQHAKLDTLMVEALAEACGEREIESAIEEYVEIGGFLDAGLMQQVEFDIESLKRVMSRELSEGEQEKIRVVQRQATRWTFVGSGMTHTNFLATLDKIHPAARARVEQNAPAFC
;
A
#
# COMPACT_ATOMS: atom_id res chain seq x y z
N MET A 1 -14.31 -7.65 -18.47
CA MET A 1 -15.74 -7.80 -18.08
C MET A 1 -16.14 -6.55 -17.31
N SER A 2 -17.33 -5.97 -17.57
CA SER A 2 -17.82 -4.83 -16.77
C SER A 2 -18.20 -5.34 -15.38
N HIS A 3 -17.67 -4.70 -14.32
CA HIS A 3 -18.10 -4.98 -12.95
C HIS A 3 -19.55 -4.48 -12.72
N GLN A 4 -20.18 -4.99 -11.66
CA GLN A 4 -21.52 -4.58 -11.22
C GLN A 4 -21.45 -3.97 -9.81
N TYR A 5 -20.41 -3.15 -9.51
CA TYR A 5 -20.29 -2.49 -8.23
C TYR A 5 -21.36 -1.41 -8.07
N THR A 6 -21.88 -1.25 -6.86
CA THR A 6 -22.77 -0.16 -6.48
C THR A 6 -22.43 0.30 -5.08
N TYR A 7 -22.60 1.59 -4.79
CA TYR A 7 -22.40 2.14 -3.45
C TYR A 7 -23.19 1.39 -2.39
N GLN A 8 -24.46 1.04 -2.68
CA GLN A 8 -25.32 0.29 -1.76
C GLN A 8 -24.78 -1.11 -1.44
N ALA A 9 -24.37 -1.88 -2.46
CA ALA A 9 -23.87 -3.23 -2.26
C ALA A 9 -22.52 -3.23 -1.52
N THR A 10 -21.65 -2.29 -1.84
CA THR A 10 -20.33 -2.16 -1.21
C THR A 10 -20.47 -1.74 0.25
N LEU A 11 -21.31 -0.74 0.55
CA LEU A 11 -21.62 -0.34 1.93
C LEU A 11 -22.17 -1.53 2.74
N ALA A 12 -23.15 -2.26 2.19
CA ALA A 12 -23.75 -3.40 2.87
C ALA A 12 -22.75 -4.57 3.10
N ALA A 13 -21.70 -4.68 2.29
CA ALA A 13 -20.63 -5.63 2.51
C ALA A 13 -19.67 -5.16 3.61
N SER A 14 -19.25 -3.89 3.58
CA SER A 14 -18.41 -3.27 4.59
C SER A 14 -19.03 -3.30 5.98
N GLU A 15 -20.32 -2.97 6.13
CA GLU A 15 -21.05 -3.00 7.41
C GLU A 15 -21.09 -4.39 8.08
N LYS A 16 -20.77 -5.47 7.37
CA LYS A 16 -20.68 -6.83 7.93
C LYS A 16 -19.34 -7.14 8.57
N ILE A 17 -18.29 -6.40 8.21
CA ILE A 17 -16.96 -6.61 8.74
C ILE A 17 -16.88 -6.00 10.14
N ARG A 18 -16.49 -6.81 11.14
CA ARG A 18 -16.47 -6.41 12.55
C ARG A 18 -15.18 -6.87 13.20
N TRP A 19 -14.26 -5.95 13.42
CA TRP A 19 -13.04 -6.18 14.19
C TRP A 19 -12.55 -4.87 14.83
N ARG A 20 -11.77 -4.97 15.88
CA ARG A 20 -11.16 -3.83 16.57
C ARG A 20 -9.67 -4.05 16.68
N VAL A 21 -8.90 -2.97 16.69
CA VAL A 21 -7.44 -3.00 16.78
C VAL A 21 -6.97 -3.76 18.03
N GLU A 22 -7.66 -3.58 19.15
CA GLU A 22 -7.36 -4.26 20.43
C GLU A 22 -7.56 -5.77 20.38
N ASP A 23 -8.36 -6.26 19.44
CA ASP A 23 -8.57 -7.70 19.24
C ASP A 23 -7.42 -8.35 18.45
N ILE A 24 -6.54 -7.54 17.80
CA ILE A 24 -5.49 -8.02 16.92
C ILE A 24 -4.11 -7.91 17.57
N ILE A 25 -3.80 -6.80 18.26
CA ILE A 25 -2.46 -6.52 18.79
C ILE A 25 -2.52 -5.89 20.17
N GLY A 26 -1.56 -6.24 21.04
CA GLY A 26 -1.42 -5.75 22.40
C GLY A 26 -1.77 -6.80 23.44
N GLY A 27 -1.44 -6.54 24.69
CA GLY A 27 -1.56 -7.51 25.79
C GLY A 27 -0.60 -8.69 25.60
N ASP A 28 -1.15 -9.89 25.46
CA ASP A 28 -0.43 -11.14 25.19
C ASP A 28 -0.17 -11.38 23.70
N LYS A 29 -0.76 -10.53 22.82
CA LYS A 29 -0.57 -10.59 21.37
C LYS A 29 0.62 -9.74 20.96
N GLN A 30 1.76 -10.37 20.77
CA GLN A 30 3.04 -9.74 20.45
C GLN A 30 3.60 -10.30 19.14
N LEU A 31 4.48 -9.54 18.49
CA LEU A 31 5.22 -9.99 17.33
C LEU A 31 6.27 -11.05 17.72
N ASP A 32 6.34 -12.13 16.96
CA ASP A 32 7.33 -13.19 17.14
C ASP A 32 8.50 -12.98 16.15
N PHE A 33 9.56 -12.36 16.63
CA PHE A 33 10.78 -12.10 15.87
C PHE A 33 11.59 -13.37 15.50
N SER A 34 11.14 -14.56 15.87
CA SER A 34 11.71 -15.80 15.37
C SER A 34 11.18 -16.16 13.98
N LYS A 35 10.12 -15.48 13.50
CA LYS A 35 9.44 -15.71 12.24
C LYS A 35 9.56 -14.52 11.29
N PRO A 36 9.48 -14.72 9.97
CA PRO A 36 9.41 -13.62 9.02
C PRO A 36 8.07 -12.87 9.14
N PHE A 37 8.09 -11.57 8.83
CA PHE A 37 6.90 -10.73 8.78
C PHE A 37 6.34 -10.61 7.35
N MET A 38 7.22 -10.57 6.35
CA MET A 38 6.86 -10.44 4.95
C MET A 38 7.11 -11.74 4.19
N PRO A 39 6.18 -12.13 3.28
CA PRO A 39 6.41 -13.28 2.41
C PRO A 39 7.61 -13.04 1.48
N GLU A 40 8.29 -14.10 1.10
CA GLU A 40 9.50 -14.00 0.27
C GLU A 40 9.24 -13.37 -1.10
N SER A 41 8.05 -13.57 -1.67
CA SER A 41 7.64 -12.94 -2.93
C SER A 41 7.69 -11.41 -2.91
N LEU A 42 7.52 -10.79 -1.72
CA LEU A 42 7.57 -9.35 -1.52
C LEU A 42 8.87 -8.88 -0.85
N ALA A 43 9.48 -9.68 0.01
CA ALA A 43 10.68 -9.30 0.75
C ALA A 43 11.98 -9.56 -0.05
N GLN A 44 12.03 -10.62 -0.87
CA GLN A 44 13.18 -11.01 -1.70
C GLN A 44 14.52 -11.11 -0.94
N VAL A 45 14.46 -11.59 0.33
CA VAL A 45 15.67 -11.67 1.18
C VAL A 45 16.46 -12.96 0.97
N GLU A 46 15.83 -14.06 0.51
CA GLU A 46 16.49 -15.35 0.29
C GLU A 46 17.47 -15.31 -0.88
N SER A 47 17.26 -14.44 -1.86
CA SER A 47 18.18 -14.21 -2.98
C SER A 47 19.54 -13.63 -2.53
N LEU A 48 19.62 -13.05 -1.32
CA LEU A 48 20.83 -12.50 -0.70
C LEU A 48 21.62 -13.60 0.05
N ALA A 49 22.06 -14.62 -0.67
CA ALA A 49 22.67 -15.83 -0.10
C ALA A 49 23.95 -15.59 0.73
N PHE A 50 24.60 -14.42 0.61
CA PHE A 50 25.76 -14.03 1.42
C PHE A 50 25.38 -13.55 2.83
N LEU A 51 24.12 -13.22 3.08
CA LEU A 51 23.60 -12.94 4.42
C LEU A 51 23.35 -14.23 5.18
N LEU A 52 23.68 -14.24 6.46
CA LEU A 52 23.34 -15.34 7.36
C LEU A 52 21.81 -15.44 7.52
N PRO A 53 21.26 -16.61 7.90
CA PRO A 53 19.81 -16.76 8.10
C PRO A 53 19.18 -15.71 9.03
N ASP A 54 19.86 -15.38 10.13
CA ASP A 54 19.39 -14.36 11.08
C ASP A 54 19.48 -12.94 10.47
N GLU A 55 20.49 -12.66 9.65
CA GLU A 55 20.62 -11.37 8.96
C GLU A 55 19.51 -11.21 7.90
N ARG A 56 19.17 -12.26 7.16
CA ARG A 56 18.03 -12.25 6.22
C ARG A 56 16.71 -12.03 6.96
N ARG A 57 16.48 -12.72 8.08
CA ARG A 57 15.30 -12.55 8.89
C ARG A 57 15.21 -11.11 9.44
N THR A 58 16.32 -10.55 9.88
CA THR A 58 16.40 -9.15 10.34
C THR A 58 16.04 -8.18 9.22
N LEU A 59 16.55 -8.38 8.00
CA LEU A 59 16.16 -7.58 6.84
C LEU A 59 14.67 -7.73 6.52
N ASN A 60 14.12 -8.95 6.61
CA ASN A 60 12.69 -9.19 6.45
C ASN A 60 11.84 -8.43 7.48
N HIS A 61 12.29 -8.36 8.75
CA HIS A 61 11.61 -7.56 9.78
C HIS A 61 11.67 -6.07 9.47
N ILE A 62 12.81 -5.54 9.03
CA ILE A 62 12.97 -4.14 8.60
C ILE A 62 12.02 -3.83 7.43
N ARG A 63 11.94 -4.74 6.45
CA ARG A 63 10.98 -4.63 5.34
C ARG A 63 9.53 -4.63 5.81
N GLY A 64 9.18 -5.48 6.78
CA GLY A 64 7.87 -5.49 7.41
C GLY A 64 7.55 -4.18 8.12
N TYR A 65 8.50 -3.61 8.86
CA TYR A 65 8.34 -2.29 9.48
C TYR A 65 8.16 -1.18 8.43
N GLY A 66 8.97 -1.19 7.38
CA GLY A 66 8.81 -0.29 6.25
C GLY A 66 7.40 -0.39 5.63
N TYR A 67 6.89 -1.61 5.44
CA TYR A 67 5.53 -1.85 4.94
C TYR A 67 4.47 -1.19 5.82
N LEU A 68 4.53 -1.38 7.16
CA LEU A 68 3.61 -0.74 8.10
C LEU A 68 3.65 0.79 8.03
N CYS A 69 4.84 1.35 7.86
CA CYS A 69 5.03 2.80 7.83
C CYS A 69 4.53 3.41 6.52
N LEU A 70 4.82 2.75 5.39
CA LEU A 70 4.44 3.22 4.06
C LEU A 70 2.92 3.12 3.86
N PHE A 71 2.27 2.03 4.29
CA PHE A 71 0.82 1.95 4.28
C PHE A 71 0.19 3.01 5.18
N GLY A 72 0.64 3.16 6.42
CA GLY A 72 0.14 4.22 7.29
C GLY A 72 0.29 5.63 6.71
N LEU A 73 1.32 5.86 5.89
CA LEU A 73 1.52 7.13 5.18
C LEU A 73 0.50 7.29 4.04
N VAL A 74 0.22 6.22 3.31
CA VAL A 74 -0.78 6.23 2.22
C VAL A 74 -2.18 6.51 2.77
N GLU A 75 -2.58 5.83 3.83
CA GLU A 75 -3.85 6.04 4.52
C GLU A 75 -4.04 7.51 4.98
N GLU A 76 -2.95 8.16 5.39
CA GLU A 76 -2.99 9.56 5.82
C GLU A 76 -3.30 10.55 4.69
N PHE A 77 -3.12 10.20 3.40
CA PHE A 77 -3.63 11.02 2.30
C PHE A 77 -4.94 10.50 1.68
N ILE A 78 -5.24 9.20 1.78
CA ILE A 78 -6.54 8.64 1.34
C ILE A 78 -7.67 9.26 2.15
N LEU A 79 -7.55 9.28 3.47
CA LEU A 79 -8.60 9.75 4.36
C LEU A 79 -9.13 11.17 4.03
N PRO A 80 -8.31 12.23 3.92
CA PRO A 80 -8.80 13.54 3.53
C PRO A 80 -9.37 13.56 2.10
N PHE A 81 -8.80 12.82 1.17
CA PHE A 81 -9.28 12.72 -0.20
C PHE A 81 -10.71 12.16 -0.26
N VAL A 82 -10.99 11.07 0.44
CA VAL A 82 -12.33 10.47 0.52
C VAL A 82 -13.34 11.41 1.16
N LEU A 83 -12.96 12.12 2.24
CA LEU A 83 -13.82 13.08 2.91
C LEU A 83 -14.18 14.27 2.01
N ASP A 84 -13.24 14.76 1.21
CA ASP A 84 -13.47 15.84 0.26
C ASP A 84 -14.41 15.41 -0.88
N HIS A 85 -14.39 14.12 -1.26
CA HIS A 85 -15.33 13.56 -2.24
C HIS A 85 -16.72 13.23 -1.65
N ALA A 86 -16.81 12.97 -0.35
CA ALA A 86 -18.09 12.77 0.34
C ALA A 86 -18.88 14.08 0.47
N ARG A 87 -18.21 15.19 0.77
CA ARG A 87 -18.84 16.50 1.06
C ARG A 87 -19.79 17.00 -0.02
N PRO A 88 -19.46 17.02 -1.32
CA PRO A 88 -20.37 17.48 -2.37
C PRO A 88 -21.60 16.59 -2.54
N GLN A 89 -21.56 15.35 -2.06
CA GLN A 89 -22.63 14.37 -2.24
C GLN A 89 -23.73 14.42 -1.17
N LEU A 90 -23.60 15.29 -0.15
CA LEU A 90 -24.53 15.36 0.99
C LEU A 90 -25.99 15.64 0.61
N GLN A 91 -26.26 16.19 -0.58
CA GLN A 91 -27.60 16.43 -1.11
C GLN A 91 -27.94 15.46 -2.28
N GLY A 92 -27.10 14.48 -2.53
CA GLY A 92 -27.22 13.54 -3.63
C GLY A 92 -27.60 12.12 -3.20
N ASP A 93 -26.83 11.12 -3.61
CA ASP A 93 -27.05 9.71 -3.30
C ASP A 93 -26.64 9.38 -1.85
N ASP A 94 -27.62 9.08 -1.01
CA ASP A 94 -27.41 8.69 0.38
C ASP A 94 -26.45 7.47 0.54
N TYR A 95 -26.52 6.50 -0.36
CA TYR A 95 -25.64 5.33 -0.30
C TYR A 95 -24.20 5.71 -0.63
N ARG A 96 -24.00 6.63 -1.58
CA ARG A 96 -22.68 7.15 -1.92
C ARG A 96 -22.04 7.87 -0.74
N VAL A 97 -22.77 8.75 -0.10
CA VAL A 97 -22.30 9.48 1.09
C VAL A 97 -21.94 8.52 2.21
N ARG A 98 -22.85 7.59 2.54
CA ARG A 98 -22.63 6.63 3.62
C ARG A 98 -21.46 5.70 3.31
N ALA A 99 -21.29 5.26 2.06
CA ALA A 99 -20.17 4.42 1.65
C ALA A 99 -18.82 5.12 1.84
N PHE A 100 -18.71 6.40 1.44
CA PHE A 100 -17.49 7.18 1.66
C PHE A 100 -17.22 7.47 3.14
N LEU A 101 -18.24 7.74 3.94
CA LEU A 101 -18.04 7.93 5.39
C LEU A 101 -17.65 6.63 6.10
N GLN A 102 -18.16 5.48 5.67
CA GLN A 102 -17.74 4.18 6.16
C GLN A 102 -16.28 3.91 5.76
N PHE A 103 -15.91 4.16 4.51
CA PHE A 103 -14.54 4.08 4.01
C PHE A 103 -13.60 4.94 4.89
N ALA A 104 -13.90 6.22 5.05
CA ALA A 104 -13.09 7.11 5.90
C ALA A 104 -12.97 6.62 7.36
N SER A 105 -14.00 5.97 7.90
CA SER A 105 -13.95 5.37 9.24
C SER A 105 -13.03 4.15 9.30
N GLU A 106 -12.99 3.35 8.25
CA GLU A 106 -12.13 2.18 8.12
C GLU A 106 -10.67 2.62 7.96
N GLU A 107 -10.38 3.63 7.11
CA GLU A 107 -9.04 4.24 6.98
C GLU A 107 -8.50 4.76 8.32
N ALA A 108 -9.32 5.49 9.07
CA ALA A 108 -8.93 5.96 10.40
C ALA A 108 -8.58 4.80 11.36
N LYS A 109 -9.24 3.66 11.23
CA LYS A 109 -8.96 2.44 11.99
C LYS A 109 -7.67 1.76 11.51
N HIS A 110 -7.40 1.72 10.19
CA HIS A 110 -6.16 1.20 9.62
C HIS A 110 -4.95 2.03 10.07
N ILE A 111 -5.03 3.36 10.03
CA ILE A 111 -3.98 4.24 10.58
C ILE A 111 -3.69 3.89 12.05
N HIS A 112 -4.74 3.66 12.87
CA HIS A 112 -4.56 3.24 14.25
C HIS A 112 -3.91 1.85 14.34
N LEU A 113 -4.33 0.88 13.53
CA LEU A 113 -3.77 -0.47 13.47
C LEU A 113 -2.27 -0.43 13.17
N PHE A 114 -1.86 0.27 12.09
CA PHE A 114 -0.45 0.42 11.73
C PHE A 114 0.37 1.08 12.84
N LYS A 115 -0.13 2.16 13.43
CA LYS A 115 0.54 2.84 14.57
C LYS A 115 0.72 1.91 15.78
N ARG A 116 -0.23 0.99 16.05
CA ARG A 116 -0.10 0.00 17.12
C ARG A 116 0.94 -1.06 16.81
N PHE A 117 0.96 -1.60 15.58
CA PHE A 117 1.97 -2.57 15.16
C PHE A 117 3.38 -1.97 15.11
N ARG A 118 3.54 -0.73 14.66
CA ARG A 118 4.82 -0.01 14.72
C ARG A 118 5.36 0.06 16.13
N ARG A 119 4.55 0.40 17.13
CA ARG A 119 4.96 0.44 18.54
C ARG A 119 5.37 -0.94 19.08
N GLU A 120 4.68 -2.01 18.66
CA GLU A 120 5.08 -3.37 19.04
C GLU A 120 6.42 -3.76 18.39
N PHE A 121 6.62 -3.40 17.12
CA PHE A 121 7.89 -3.60 16.44
C PHE A 121 9.03 -2.87 17.14
N GLU A 122 8.87 -1.58 17.39
CA GLU A 122 9.88 -0.73 18.07
C GLU A 122 10.29 -1.29 19.43
N ARG A 123 9.35 -1.86 20.20
CA ARG A 123 9.64 -2.51 21.47
C ARG A 123 10.43 -3.81 21.33
N GLY A 124 10.13 -4.61 20.32
CA GLY A 124 10.71 -5.93 20.15
C GLY A 124 12.00 -5.95 19.32
N PHE A 125 12.16 -5.04 18.37
CA PHE A 125 13.30 -5.00 17.45
C PHE A 125 14.58 -4.44 18.12
N GLY A 126 14.43 -3.52 19.06
CA GLY A 126 15.55 -3.02 19.89
C GLY A 126 16.47 -2.02 19.19
N SER A 127 16.12 -1.53 18.01
CA SER A 127 16.84 -0.47 17.28
C SER A 127 15.89 0.39 16.47
N ASP A 128 16.22 1.66 16.28
CA ASP A 128 15.42 2.55 15.45
C ASP A 128 15.57 2.22 13.98
N CYS A 129 14.46 2.23 13.24
CA CYS A 129 14.43 2.17 11.79
C CYS A 129 13.93 3.51 11.23
N ALA A 130 14.73 4.13 10.38
CA ALA A 130 14.33 5.38 9.72
C ALA A 130 13.30 5.09 8.62
N VAL A 131 12.36 6.03 8.46
CA VAL A 131 11.29 5.96 7.45
C VAL A 131 11.22 7.29 6.71
N ILE A 132 10.84 7.24 5.44
CA ILE A 132 10.57 8.44 4.65
C ILE A 132 9.41 9.25 5.24
N GLY A 133 9.43 10.53 5.02
CA GLY A 133 8.42 11.47 5.52
C GLY A 133 8.96 12.89 5.62
N PRO A 134 8.23 13.78 6.24
CA PRO A 134 6.99 13.54 7.03
C PRO A 134 5.76 13.25 6.15
N PRO A 135 4.78 12.48 6.65
CA PRO A 135 3.57 12.11 5.89
C PRO A 135 2.81 13.31 5.33
N GLU A 136 2.72 14.40 6.07
CA GLU A 136 2.00 15.62 5.67
C GLU A 136 2.60 16.26 4.41
N GLU A 137 3.92 16.19 4.24
CA GLU A 137 4.59 16.72 3.04
C GLU A 137 4.30 15.84 1.81
N ILE A 138 4.29 14.54 1.98
CA ILE A 138 3.97 13.59 0.92
C ILE A 138 2.50 13.76 0.52
N ALA A 139 1.59 13.80 1.49
CA ALA A 139 0.18 14.06 1.26
C ALA A 139 -0.04 15.39 0.51
N ARG A 140 0.65 16.47 0.91
CA ARG A 140 0.55 17.77 0.26
C ARG A 140 0.98 17.72 -1.22
N VAL A 141 2.03 16.97 -1.54
CA VAL A 141 2.48 16.81 -2.94
C VAL A 141 1.47 15.99 -3.73
N VAL A 142 1.05 14.82 -3.23
CA VAL A 142 0.10 13.93 -3.93
C VAL A 142 -1.24 14.63 -4.16
N LEU A 143 -1.81 15.23 -3.11
CA LEU A 143 -3.13 15.87 -3.17
C LEU A 143 -3.17 17.18 -3.96
N ALA A 144 -2.01 17.72 -4.38
CA ALA A 144 -1.95 18.89 -5.25
C ALA A 144 -2.23 18.58 -6.73
N HIS A 145 -2.25 17.30 -7.11
CA HIS A 145 -2.51 16.85 -8.47
C HIS A 145 -4.03 16.79 -8.79
N HIS A 146 -4.33 16.59 -10.07
CA HIS A 146 -5.70 16.45 -10.52
C HIS A 146 -6.43 15.32 -9.75
N PRO A 147 -7.68 15.50 -9.28
CA PRO A 147 -8.39 14.49 -8.48
C PRO A 147 -8.47 13.10 -9.11
N LEU A 148 -8.59 13.03 -10.44
CA LEU A 148 -8.58 11.74 -11.15
C LEU A 148 -7.20 11.05 -11.07
N ALA A 149 -6.10 11.80 -11.12
CA ALA A 149 -4.74 11.24 -10.95
C ALA A 149 -4.53 10.67 -9.55
N VAL A 150 -4.98 11.40 -8.53
CA VAL A 150 -4.95 10.95 -7.14
C VAL A 150 -5.81 9.71 -6.94
N ALA A 151 -7.04 9.71 -7.46
CA ALA A 151 -7.94 8.56 -7.39
C ALA A 151 -7.37 7.31 -8.09
N LEU A 152 -6.68 7.47 -9.21
CA LEU A 152 -5.99 6.37 -9.89
C LEU A 152 -4.84 5.81 -9.06
N THR A 153 -4.09 6.69 -8.38
CA THR A 153 -3.00 6.26 -7.47
C THR A 153 -3.55 5.46 -6.30
N ILE A 154 -4.63 5.91 -5.68
CA ILE A 154 -5.30 5.21 -4.59
C ILE A 154 -5.82 3.85 -5.08
N LEU A 155 -6.58 3.83 -6.17
CA LEU A 155 -7.14 2.60 -6.75
C LEU A 155 -6.05 1.55 -7.06
N GLN A 156 -4.88 1.98 -7.56
CA GLN A 156 -3.73 1.10 -7.78
C GLN A 156 -3.28 0.45 -6.47
N VAL A 157 -3.17 1.23 -5.39
CA VAL A 157 -2.74 0.73 -4.07
C VAL A 157 -3.76 -0.25 -3.50
N GLU A 158 -5.05 0.03 -3.64
CA GLU A 158 -6.12 -0.85 -3.18
C GLU A 158 -6.08 -2.22 -3.88
N TRP A 159 -5.98 -2.23 -5.20
CA TRP A 159 -5.86 -3.49 -5.95
C TRP A 159 -4.55 -4.23 -5.68
N MET A 160 -3.45 -3.50 -5.46
CA MET A 160 -2.18 -4.06 -5.04
C MET A 160 -2.33 -4.83 -3.71
N THR A 161 -2.98 -4.22 -2.73
CA THR A 161 -3.25 -4.84 -1.41
C THR A 161 -4.06 -6.14 -1.56
N GLN A 162 -5.05 -6.16 -2.45
CA GLN A 162 -5.81 -7.37 -2.76
C GLN A 162 -4.93 -8.48 -3.33
N GLY A 163 -4.11 -8.15 -4.33
CA GLY A 163 -3.17 -9.10 -4.94
C GLY A 163 -2.17 -9.66 -3.94
N HIS A 164 -1.56 -8.82 -3.12
CA HIS A 164 -0.57 -9.25 -2.13
C HIS A 164 -1.13 -10.29 -1.15
N TYR A 165 -2.33 -10.07 -0.63
CA TYR A 165 -2.90 -11.00 0.34
C TYR A 165 -3.19 -12.34 -0.31
N VAL A 166 -3.92 -12.35 -1.43
CA VAL A 166 -4.38 -13.58 -2.08
C VAL A 166 -3.21 -14.39 -2.67
N GLU A 167 -2.25 -13.71 -3.29
CA GLU A 167 -1.18 -14.39 -4.05
C GLU A 167 0.05 -14.74 -3.18
N SER A 168 0.25 -14.04 -2.07
CA SER A 168 1.51 -14.14 -1.32
C SER A 168 1.35 -14.43 0.17
N ILE A 169 0.22 -14.10 0.80
CA ILE A 169 0.09 -14.09 2.26
C ILE A 169 -0.88 -15.17 2.76
N GLU A 170 -2.00 -15.38 2.09
CA GLU A 170 -3.12 -16.20 2.60
C GLU A 170 -2.65 -17.62 2.99
N ASP A 171 -1.90 -18.28 2.13
CA ASP A 171 -1.43 -19.66 2.33
C ASP A 171 -0.05 -19.76 3.00
N ASP A 172 0.64 -18.63 3.27
CA ASP A 172 1.94 -18.67 3.93
C ASP A 172 1.83 -18.95 5.43
N GLY A 173 2.11 -20.18 5.82
CA GLY A 173 2.13 -20.65 7.21
C GLY A 173 3.40 -20.32 7.99
N GLN A 174 4.42 -19.73 7.35
CA GLN A 174 5.69 -19.42 8.01
C GLN A 174 5.71 -18.02 8.63
N LEU A 175 4.84 -17.14 8.18
CA LEU A 175 4.77 -15.76 8.68
C LEU A 175 4.43 -15.70 10.18
N ASP A 176 4.88 -14.61 10.82
CA ASP A 176 4.42 -14.27 12.17
C ASP A 176 2.88 -14.18 12.19
N PRO A 177 2.20 -14.88 13.13
CA PRO A 177 0.75 -14.95 13.14
C PRO A 177 0.08 -13.58 13.38
N GLN A 178 0.73 -12.68 14.14
CA GLN A 178 0.17 -11.36 14.43
C GLN A 178 0.32 -10.45 13.20
N PHE A 179 1.48 -10.48 12.55
CA PHE A 179 1.70 -9.72 11.32
C PHE A 179 0.77 -10.21 10.19
N LYS A 180 0.63 -11.52 10.04
CA LYS A 180 -0.35 -12.11 9.10
C LYS A 180 -1.79 -11.71 9.45
N SER A 181 -2.13 -11.64 10.75
CA SER A 181 -3.44 -11.19 11.21
C SER A 181 -3.71 -9.73 10.86
N LEU A 182 -2.72 -8.85 11.01
CA LEU A 182 -2.81 -7.45 10.54
C LEU A 182 -3.14 -7.42 9.05
N LEU A 183 -2.32 -8.07 8.21
CA LEU A 183 -2.48 -8.07 6.75
C LEU A 183 -3.86 -8.61 6.32
N ARG A 184 -4.37 -9.64 7.02
CA ARG A 184 -5.70 -10.20 6.76
C ARG A 184 -6.82 -9.23 7.10
N HIS A 185 -6.75 -8.56 8.26
CA HIS A 185 -7.82 -7.65 8.70
C HIS A 185 -7.83 -6.36 7.89
N HIS A 186 -6.69 -5.88 7.46
CA HIS A 186 -6.57 -4.81 6.49
C HIS A 186 -7.20 -5.24 5.15
N TRP A 187 -6.69 -6.29 4.52
CA TRP A 187 -7.17 -6.80 3.24
C TRP A 187 -8.70 -6.98 3.14
N ILE A 188 -9.36 -7.47 4.21
CA ILE A 188 -10.79 -7.76 4.15
C ILE A 188 -11.65 -6.50 4.01
N GLU A 189 -11.18 -5.35 4.48
CA GLU A 189 -11.82 -4.04 4.30
C GLU A 189 -11.40 -3.41 2.97
N GLU A 190 -10.13 -3.49 2.60
CA GLU A 190 -9.60 -3.01 1.31
C GLU A 190 -10.33 -3.63 0.11
N ALA A 191 -10.90 -4.83 0.26
CA ALA A 191 -11.75 -5.42 -0.77
C ALA A 191 -13.01 -4.60 -1.11
N GLN A 192 -13.47 -3.74 -0.19
CA GLN A 192 -14.58 -2.83 -0.42
C GLN A 192 -14.07 -1.47 -0.89
N HIS A 193 -12.92 -1.02 -0.39
CA HIS A 193 -12.26 0.21 -0.81
C HIS A 193 -11.92 0.17 -2.30
N ALA A 194 -11.28 -0.89 -2.79
CA ALA A 194 -10.99 -1.06 -4.21
C ALA A 194 -12.21 -0.95 -5.13
N LYS A 195 -13.39 -1.40 -4.67
CA LYS A 195 -14.65 -1.25 -5.42
C LYS A 195 -15.19 0.18 -5.37
N LEU A 196 -15.09 0.84 -4.20
CA LEU A 196 -15.52 2.24 -4.04
C LEU A 196 -14.65 3.17 -4.87
N ASP A 197 -13.33 2.94 -4.87
CA ASP A 197 -12.39 3.73 -5.67
C ASP A 197 -12.57 3.49 -7.16
N THR A 198 -12.90 2.24 -7.58
CA THR A 198 -13.30 2.00 -8.96
C THR A 198 -14.50 2.88 -9.36
N LEU A 199 -15.55 2.94 -8.51
CA LEU A 199 -16.71 3.80 -8.76
C LEU A 199 -16.36 5.29 -8.72
N MET A 200 -15.44 5.69 -7.85
CA MET A 200 -14.98 7.07 -7.76
C MET A 200 -14.18 7.50 -8.98
N VAL A 201 -13.23 6.67 -9.44
CA VAL A 201 -12.46 6.90 -10.67
C VAL A 201 -13.39 7.05 -11.87
N GLU A 202 -14.36 6.13 -12.03
CA GLU A 202 -15.33 6.20 -13.11
C GLU A 202 -16.15 7.49 -13.08
N ALA A 203 -16.66 7.88 -11.90
CA ALA A 203 -17.44 9.10 -11.75
C ALA A 203 -16.62 10.37 -12.00
N LEU A 204 -15.34 10.40 -11.62
CA LEU A 204 -14.44 11.50 -11.90
C LEU A 204 -14.13 11.60 -13.40
N ALA A 205 -13.87 10.46 -14.06
CA ALA A 205 -13.61 10.42 -15.49
C ALA A 205 -14.82 10.83 -16.32
N GLU A 206 -16.05 10.43 -15.92
CA GLU A 206 -17.30 10.86 -16.57
C GLU A 206 -17.50 12.38 -16.53
N ALA A 207 -16.95 13.05 -15.53
CA ALA A 207 -17.03 14.52 -15.38
C ALA A 207 -15.95 15.26 -16.21
N CYS A 208 -14.95 14.55 -16.74
CA CYS A 208 -13.81 15.11 -17.46
C CYS A 208 -13.98 14.98 -18.98
N GLY A 209 -13.39 15.92 -19.74
CA GLY A 209 -13.19 15.77 -21.18
C GLY A 209 -11.96 14.89 -21.50
N GLU A 210 -11.87 14.36 -22.74
CA GLU A 210 -10.77 13.46 -23.16
C GLU A 210 -9.38 14.02 -22.84
N ARG A 211 -9.11 15.31 -23.14
CA ARG A 211 -7.83 15.96 -22.87
C ARG A 211 -7.52 16.06 -21.37
N GLU A 212 -8.55 16.23 -20.57
CA GLU A 212 -8.42 16.32 -19.11
C GLU A 212 -8.08 14.94 -18.52
N ILE A 213 -8.70 13.87 -19.04
CA ILE A 213 -8.34 12.50 -18.70
C ILE A 213 -6.90 12.21 -19.09
N GLU A 214 -6.47 12.55 -20.29
CA GLU A 214 -5.09 12.37 -20.75
C GLU A 214 -4.09 13.10 -19.84
N SER A 215 -4.38 14.36 -19.47
CA SER A 215 -3.56 15.12 -18.54
C SER A 215 -3.49 14.46 -17.15
N ALA A 216 -4.62 13.98 -16.64
CA ALA A 216 -4.67 13.31 -15.33
C ALA A 216 -3.88 11.98 -15.33
N ILE A 217 -3.80 11.29 -16.47
CA ILE A 217 -2.96 10.08 -16.60
C ILE A 217 -1.48 10.44 -16.54
N GLU A 218 -1.05 11.54 -17.18
CA GLU A 218 0.36 11.99 -17.07
C GLU A 218 0.67 12.40 -15.61
N GLU A 219 -0.22 13.10 -14.93
CA GLU A 219 -0.07 13.43 -13.51
C GLU A 219 -0.02 12.18 -12.61
N TYR A 220 -0.79 11.13 -12.91
CA TYR A 220 -0.68 9.84 -12.23
C TYR A 220 0.72 9.24 -12.37
N VAL A 221 1.32 9.32 -13.58
CA VAL A 221 2.70 8.86 -13.81
C VAL A 221 3.70 9.74 -13.04
N GLU A 222 3.47 11.04 -12.95
CA GLU A 222 4.30 11.96 -12.15
C GLU A 222 4.24 11.62 -10.65
N ILE A 223 3.05 11.36 -10.11
CA ILE A 223 2.88 10.87 -8.73
C ILE A 223 3.67 9.57 -8.54
N GLY A 224 3.55 8.62 -9.48
CA GLY A 224 4.30 7.37 -9.44
C GLY A 224 5.82 7.58 -9.38
N GLY A 225 6.36 8.51 -10.17
CA GLY A 225 7.78 8.89 -10.14
C GLY A 225 8.21 9.53 -8.83
N PHE A 226 7.38 10.40 -8.26
CA PHE A 226 7.61 11.01 -6.94
C PHE A 226 7.63 9.96 -5.83
N LEU A 227 6.66 9.05 -5.82
CA LEU A 227 6.61 7.97 -4.84
C LEU A 227 7.79 7.00 -4.98
N ASP A 228 8.18 6.64 -6.22
CA ASP A 228 9.35 5.78 -6.47
C ASP A 228 10.63 6.40 -5.89
N ALA A 229 10.84 7.69 -6.05
CA ALA A 229 12.01 8.36 -5.47
C ALA A 229 12.05 8.21 -3.92
N GLY A 230 10.90 8.35 -3.26
CA GLY A 230 10.77 8.10 -1.83
C GLY A 230 11.03 6.64 -1.46
N LEU A 231 10.49 5.69 -2.23
CA LEU A 231 10.72 4.26 -2.03
C LEU A 231 12.20 3.88 -2.20
N MET A 232 12.91 4.48 -3.14
CA MET A 232 14.35 4.26 -3.31
C MET A 232 15.14 4.82 -2.14
N GLN A 233 14.70 5.93 -1.54
CA GLN A 233 15.29 6.45 -0.29
C GLN A 233 15.00 5.52 0.89
N GLN A 234 13.80 4.93 0.98
CA GLN A 234 13.48 3.96 2.02
C GLN A 234 14.41 2.76 1.99
N VAL A 235 14.79 2.26 0.81
CA VAL A 235 15.77 1.17 0.69
C VAL A 235 17.12 1.53 1.30
N GLU A 236 17.59 2.77 1.15
CA GLU A 236 18.83 3.21 1.80
C GLU A 236 18.67 3.24 3.34
N PHE A 237 17.53 3.68 3.84
CA PHE A 237 17.22 3.64 5.29
C PHE A 237 17.16 2.21 5.83
N ASP A 238 16.60 1.28 5.06
CA ASP A 238 16.54 -0.14 5.42
C ASP A 238 17.96 -0.75 5.52
N ILE A 239 18.85 -0.43 4.58
CA ILE A 239 20.26 -0.86 4.61
C ILE A 239 20.98 -0.29 5.83
N GLU A 240 20.81 0.99 6.12
CA GLU A 240 21.42 1.61 7.30
C GLU A 240 20.86 1.02 8.60
N SER A 241 19.57 0.67 8.63
CA SER A 241 18.95 0.00 9.77
C SER A 241 19.52 -1.40 9.97
N LEU A 242 19.69 -2.16 8.89
CA LEU A 242 20.33 -3.48 8.92
C LEU A 242 21.78 -3.39 9.47
N LYS A 243 22.59 -2.47 8.94
CA LYS A 243 23.98 -2.25 9.38
C LYS A 243 24.09 -1.97 10.87
N ARG A 244 23.12 -1.23 11.44
CA ARG A 244 23.13 -0.90 12.89
C ARG A 244 22.94 -2.10 13.80
N VAL A 245 22.24 -3.14 13.34
CA VAL A 245 21.90 -4.29 14.18
C VAL A 245 22.74 -5.53 13.86
N MET A 246 23.48 -5.50 12.76
CA MET A 246 24.39 -6.60 12.41
C MET A 246 25.62 -6.64 13.31
N SER A 247 26.11 -7.86 13.59
CA SER A 247 27.34 -8.09 14.35
C SER A 247 28.63 -7.96 13.50
N ARG A 248 28.50 -7.82 12.19
CA ARG A 248 29.60 -7.65 11.23
C ARG A 248 29.36 -6.47 10.31
N GLU A 249 30.40 -5.94 9.72
CA GLU A 249 30.29 -4.95 8.67
C GLU A 249 29.94 -5.60 7.32
N LEU A 250 29.07 -4.91 6.57
CA LEU A 250 28.80 -5.24 5.17
C LEU A 250 29.85 -4.57 4.27
N SER A 251 30.47 -5.33 3.41
CA SER A 251 31.33 -4.77 2.34
C SER A 251 30.51 -3.91 1.36
N GLU A 252 31.14 -2.99 0.65
CA GLU A 252 30.47 -2.17 -0.36
C GLU A 252 29.75 -3.03 -1.43
N GLY A 253 30.37 -4.15 -1.83
CA GLY A 253 29.77 -5.08 -2.78
C GLY A 253 28.53 -5.81 -2.25
N GLU A 254 28.49 -6.11 -0.95
CA GLU A 254 27.30 -6.70 -0.30
C GLU A 254 26.18 -5.64 -0.18
N GLN A 255 26.49 -4.41 0.21
CA GLN A 255 25.53 -3.31 0.27
C GLN A 255 24.92 -3.05 -1.11
N GLU A 256 25.73 -3.04 -2.17
CA GLU A 256 25.24 -2.85 -3.54
C GLU A 256 24.30 -3.99 -3.98
N LYS A 257 24.61 -5.23 -3.64
CA LYS A 257 23.71 -6.36 -3.92
C LYS A 257 22.39 -6.26 -3.17
N ILE A 258 22.41 -5.88 -1.90
CA ILE A 258 21.18 -5.61 -1.13
C ILE A 258 20.39 -4.51 -1.82
N ARG A 259 21.04 -3.41 -2.17
CA ARG A 259 20.40 -2.25 -2.83
C ARG A 259 19.69 -2.66 -4.12
N VAL A 260 20.35 -3.38 -5.00
CA VAL A 260 19.78 -3.82 -6.29
C VAL A 260 18.55 -4.69 -6.06
N VAL A 261 18.65 -5.71 -5.20
CA VAL A 261 17.54 -6.63 -4.92
C VAL A 261 16.39 -5.89 -4.23
N GLN A 262 16.67 -5.10 -3.20
CA GLN A 262 15.62 -4.45 -2.42
C GLN A 262 14.94 -3.29 -3.19
N ARG A 263 15.64 -2.60 -4.08
CA ARG A 263 15.02 -1.62 -4.97
C ARG A 263 14.00 -2.27 -5.88
N GLN A 264 14.35 -3.40 -6.50
CA GLN A 264 13.41 -4.14 -7.34
C GLN A 264 12.23 -4.69 -6.54
N ALA A 265 12.49 -5.34 -5.40
CA ALA A 265 11.45 -5.86 -4.52
C ALA A 265 10.49 -4.75 -4.04
N THR A 266 11.03 -3.57 -3.69
CA THR A 266 10.23 -2.43 -3.22
C THR A 266 9.37 -1.84 -4.34
N ARG A 267 9.93 -1.67 -5.54
CA ARG A 267 9.18 -1.21 -6.71
C ARG A 267 8.05 -2.16 -7.06
N TRP A 268 8.33 -3.45 -7.10
CA TRP A 268 7.30 -4.46 -7.32
C TRP A 268 6.21 -4.38 -6.26
N THR A 269 6.59 -4.38 -4.98
CA THR A 269 5.65 -4.37 -3.86
C THR A 269 4.72 -3.15 -3.87
N PHE A 270 5.22 -1.95 -4.11
CA PHE A 270 4.44 -0.73 -3.92
C PHE A 270 3.95 -0.07 -5.22
N VAL A 271 4.44 -0.49 -6.38
CA VAL A 271 4.08 0.13 -7.66
C VAL A 271 3.73 -0.91 -8.71
N GLY A 272 4.66 -1.80 -9.08
CA GLY A 272 4.52 -2.70 -10.21
C GLY A 272 3.34 -3.66 -10.09
N SER A 273 3.15 -4.29 -8.93
CA SER A 273 2.06 -5.25 -8.70
C SER A 273 0.68 -4.60 -8.83
N GLY A 274 0.53 -3.35 -8.39
CA GLY A 274 -0.70 -2.58 -8.56
C GLY A 274 -0.92 -2.12 -10.01
N MET A 275 0.13 -1.59 -10.67
CA MET A 275 0.06 -1.16 -12.08
C MET A 275 -0.33 -2.29 -13.03
N THR A 276 0.06 -3.52 -12.72
CA THR A 276 -0.23 -4.72 -13.53
C THR A 276 -1.48 -5.47 -13.10
N HIS A 277 -2.15 -5.03 -12.03
CA HIS A 277 -3.32 -5.71 -11.51
C HIS A 277 -4.48 -5.67 -12.52
N THR A 278 -5.09 -6.83 -12.79
CA THR A 278 -6.10 -7.00 -13.85
C THR A 278 -7.29 -6.04 -13.71
N ASN A 279 -7.79 -5.83 -12.48
CA ASN A 279 -8.94 -4.95 -12.24
C ASN A 279 -8.57 -3.47 -12.40
N PHE A 280 -7.35 -3.08 -12.02
CA PHE A 280 -6.85 -1.73 -12.26
C PHE A 280 -6.78 -1.44 -13.76
N LEU A 281 -6.16 -2.34 -14.54
CA LEU A 281 -6.07 -2.22 -16.00
C LEU A 281 -7.45 -2.21 -16.66
N ALA A 282 -8.41 -2.99 -16.15
CA ALA A 282 -9.78 -2.99 -16.66
C ALA A 282 -10.52 -1.66 -16.40
N THR A 283 -10.23 -1.00 -15.27
CA THR A 283 -10.78 0.33 -14.98
C THR A 283 -10.17 1.38 -15.92
N LEU A 284 -8.87 1.32 -16.19
CA LEU A 284 -8.21 2.20 -17.16
C LEU A 284 -8.81 2.05 -18.57
N ASP A 285 -9.00 0.82 -19.04
CA ASP A 285 -9.66 0.56 -20.34
C ASP A 285 -11.05 1.19 -20.44
N LYS A 286 -11.79 1.19 -19.33
CA LYS A 286 -13.16 1.71 -19.28
C LYS A 286 -13.20 3.23 -19.35
N ILE A 287 -12.29 3.91 -18.64
CA ILE A 287 -12.28 5.38 -18.59
C ILE A 287 -11.67 6.00 -19.84
N HIS A 288 -10.59 5.42 -20.38
CA HIS A 288 -9.95 5.89 -21.60
C HIS A 288 -9.02 4.82 -22.19
N PRO A 289 -9.21 4.38 -23.46
CA PRO A 289 -8.39 3.30 -24.03
C PRO A 289 -6.88 3.55 -24.04
N ALA A 290 -6.44 4.81 -24.22
CA ALA A 290 -5.03 5.16 -24.19
C ALA A 290 -4.43 5.15 -22.75
N ALA A 291 -5.24 5.22 -21.70
CA ALA A 291 -4.79 5.19 -20.31
C ALA A 291 -4.09 3.88 -19.97
N ARG A 292 -4.69 2.76 -20.32
CA ARG A 292 -4.11 1.44 -20.14
C ARG A 292 -2.77 1.31 -20.85
N ALA A 293 -2.71 1.66 -22.13
CA ALA A 293 -1.49 1.57 -22.93
C ALA A 293 -0.35 2.41 -22.30
N ARG A 294 -0.69 3.61 -21.78
CA ARG A 294 0.27 4.49 -21.12
C ARG A 294 0.82 3.88 -19.82
N VAL A 295 -0.04 3.28 -19.00
CA VAL A 295 0.37 2.60 -17.76
C VAL A 295 1.22 1.36 -18.07
N GLU A 296 0.78 0.50 -18.99
CA GLU A 296 1.53 -0.69 -19.40
C GLU A 296 2.91 -0.36 -20.00
N GLN A 297 3.07 0.80 -20.63
CA GLN A 297 4.38 1.29 -21.13
C GLN A 297 5.34 1.63 -19.98
N ASN A 298 4.83 2.11 -18.84
CA ASN A 298 5.65 2.51 -17.70
C ASN A 298 5.87 1.35 -16.70
N ALA A 299 4.95 0.41 -16.57
CA ALA A 299 5.00 -0.68 -15.60
C ALA A 299 6.32 -1.48 -15.60
N PRO A 300 6.99 -1.78 -16.75
CA PRO A 300 8.26 -2.52 -16.74
C PRO A 300 9.39 -1.87 -15.96
N ALA A 301 9.33 -0.56 -15.70
CA ALA A 301 10.33 0.11 -14.85
C ALA A 301 10.20 -0.27 -13.36
N PHE A 302 9.05 -0.84 -12.98
CA PHE A 302 8.69 -1.15 -11.60
C PHE A 302 8.45 -2.66 -11.36
N CYS A 303 8.60 -3.51 -12.40
CA CYS A 303 8.36 -4.95 -12.34
C CYS A 303 9.64 -5.78 -12.23
#